data_c16c41acc2a43c5d98db9bb1c18df613
#
_entry.id   c16c41acc2a43c5d98db9bb1c18df613
#
_cell.length_a   1.000
_cell.length_b   1.000
_cell.length_c   1.000
_cell.angle_alpha   90.00
_cell.angle_beta   90.00
_cell.angle_gamma   90.00
#
_symmetry.space_group_name_H-M   'P 1'
#
loop_
_entity.id
_entity.type
_entity.pdbx_description
1 polymer ?
#
loop_
_entity_poly.entity_id
_entity_poly.type
_entity_poly.pdbx_seq_one_letter_code
_entity_poly.pdbx_strand_id
1 'polypeptide(L)'
;LSLVGSEMCIRDSRTAVGVRGIRLREGDYVVGAARAQAGKQVLSITENGFGKKTPVEEYRITNRGGLGIKNYSVTEKTGGVVGGKVVDGSEDLLLVTRAGILIRTPVADIRTTSRATQGVIVMRFKEEGDQVISMALAEHEEAPAPETAEVPTPVENADE
;
A
#
# COMPACT_ATOMS: atom_id res chain seq x y z
N LEU A 1 4.66 5.33 -16.14
CA LEU A 1 5.39 6.13 -17.13
C LEU A 1 6.16 5.18 -18.02
N SER A 2 5.59 4.81 -19.16
CA SER A 2 6.34 4.18 -20.22
C SER A 2 7.20 5.26 -20.86
N LEU A 3 8.44 5.36 -20.46
CA LEU A 3 9.50 5.94 -21.27
C LEU A 3 9.93 4.85 -22.23
N VAL A 4 9.07 4.53 -23.20
CA VAL A 4 9.46 3.71 -24.33
C VAL A 4 10.32 4.58 -25.22
N GLY A 5 11.63 4.29 -25.20
CA GLY A 5 12.55 4.42 -26.29
C GLY A 5 12.35 5.63 -27.15
N SER A 6 12.64 6.68 -26.67
CA SER A 6 13.41 7.60 -27.44
C SER A 6 14.73 7.69 -26.74
N GLU A 7 15.75 7.66 -27.48
CA GLU A 7 17.02 8.27 -27.23
C GLU A 7 16.86 9.72 -26.80
N MET A 8 15.73 10.03 -26.16
CA MET A 8 15.49 11.29 -25.49
C MET A 8 16.43 11.34 -24.32
N CYS A 9 17.68 11.47 -24.74
CA CYS A 9 18.69 12.17 -23.99
C CYS A 9 18.52 11.98 -22.50
N ILE A 10 18.79 10.79 -22.05
CA ILE A 10 19.40 10.64 -20.75
C ILE A 10 20.67 11.49 -20.89
N ARG A 11 20.57 12.74 -20.56
CA ARG A 11 21.76 13.53 -20.32
C ARG A 11 22.33 13.01 -19.02
N ASP A 12 23.16 12.00 -19.13
CA ASP A 12 23.95 11.42 -18.04
C ASP A 12 25.03 12.43 -17.60
N SER A 13 24.64 13.66 -17.46
CA SER A 13 25.53 14.72 -17.04
C SER A 13 25.28 15.01 -15.56
N ARG A 14 26.35 15.09 -14.79
CA ARG A 14 26.30 15.51 -13.38
C ARG A 14 25.66 16.89 -13.20
N THR A 15 25.57 17.69 -14.25
CA THR A 15 24.95 19.00 -14.27
C THR A 15 23.52 19.01 -14.74
N ALA A 16 22.93 17.81 -15.05
CA ALA A 16 21.55 17.71 -15.48
C ALA A 16 20.62 17.99 -14.30
N VAL A 17 19.78 19.02 -14.42
CA VAL A 17 18.81 19.44 -13.40
C VAL A 17 17.57 18.53 -13.39
N GLY A 18 17.43 17.68 -14.42
CA GLY A 18 16.24 16.85 -14.60
C GLY A 18 15.05 17.62 -15.19
N VAL A 19 13.89 16.98 -15.20
CA VAL A 19 12.65 17.56 -15.71
C VAL A 19 11.55 17.40 -14.70
N ARG A 20 10.59 18.35 -14.67
CA ARG A 20 9.45 18.29 -13.77
C ARG A 20 8.57 17.08 -14.10
N GLY A 21 8.45 16.13 -13.17
CA GLY A 21 7.59 14.94 -13.32
C GLY A 21 6.12 15.26 -13.14
N ILE A 22 5.79 16.02 -12.11
CA ILE A 22 4.42 16.39 -11.73
C ILE A 22 4.38 17.86 -11.27
N ARG A 23 3.24 18.52 -11.47
CA ARG A 23 2.97 19.84 -10.91
C ARG A 23 2.14 19.68 -9.64
N LEU A 24 2.76 19.98 -8.51
CA LEU A 24 2.11 20.00 -7.20
C LEU A 24 1.38 21.33 -7.01
N ARG A 25 0.29 21.33 -6.25
CA ARG A 25 -0.39 22.53 -5.76
C ARG A 25 0.32 23.02 -4.50
N GLU A 26 -0.07 24.20 -4.03
CA GLU A 26 0.42 24.71 -2.74
C GLU A 26 0.00 23.77 -1.60
N GLY A 27 0.95 23.40 -0.75
CA GLY A 27 0.73 22.46 0.34
C GLY A 27 0.79 20.98 -0.05
N ASP A 28 0.81 20.63 -1.35
CA ASP A 28 0.94 19.25 -1.79
C ASP A 28 2.40 18.76 -1.72
N TYR A 29 2.56 17.47 -1.46
CA TYR A 29 3.86 16.80 -1.46
C TYR A 29 3.76 15.40 -2.07
N VAL A 30 4.89 14.82 -2.44
CA VAL A 30 4.98 13.46 -2.99
C VAL A 30 5.07 12.47 -1.85
N VAL A 31 4.07 11.59 -1.71
CA VAL A 31 4.03 10.54 -0.69
C VAL A 31 4.75 9.26 -1.12
N GLY A 32 5.01 9.08 -2.39
CA GLY A 32 5.71 7.91 -2.90
C GLY A 32 5.82 7.90 -4.42
N ALA A 33 6.62 6.98 -4.91
CA ALA A 33 6.78 6.69 -6.33
C ALA A 33 6.91 5.18 -6.53
N ALA A 34 6.33 4.66 -7.59
CA ALA A 34 6.43 3.26 -7.96
C ALA A 34 6.43 3.11 -9.48
N ARG A 35 7.06 2.04 -9.97
CA ARG A 35 7.04 1.70 -11.39
C ARG A 35 5.71 1.04 -11.71
N ALA A 36 4.96 1.62 -12.65
CA ALA A 36 3.76 1.02 -13.18
C ALA A 36 4.11 -0.24 -13.99
N GLN A 37 3.39 -1.33 -13.75
CA GLN A 37 3.52 -2.59 -14.46
C GLN A 37 2.14 -3.09 -14.85
N ALA A 38 1.96 -3.49 -16.10
CA ALA A 38 0.71 -4.06 -16.58
C ALA A 38 0.31 -5.30 -15.76
N GLY A 39 -0.98 -5.46 -15.50
CA GLY A 39 -1.53 -6.56 -14.70
C GLY A 39 -1.35 -6.42 -13.19
N LYS A 40 -0.63 -5.40 -12.71
CA LYS A 40 -0.51 -5.12 -11.27
C LYS A 40 -1.49 -4.05 -10.80
N GLN A 41 -1.56 -3.87 -9.48
CA GLN A 41 -2.49 -2.94 -8.84
C GLN A 41 -1.73 -1.90 -8.01
N VAL A 42 -2.28 -0.70 -7.92
CA VAL A 42 -1.80 0.34 -7.01
C VAL A 42 -2.53 0.19 -5.69
N LEU A 43 -1.82 -0.23 -4.66
CA LEU A 43 -2.29 -0.22 -3.28
C LEU A 43 -2.08 1.18 -2.71
N SER A 44 -3.11 1.75 -2.11
CA SER A 44 -3.06 3.07 -1.45
C SER A 44 -3.65 2.97 -0.06
N ILE A 45 -2.96 3.54 0.94
CA ILE A 45 -3.36 3.53 2.35
C ILE A 45 -3.43 4.97 2.85
N THR A 46 -4.39 5.24 3.74
CA THR A 46 -4.60 6.55 4.36
C THR A 46 -4.32 6.55 5.85
N GLU A 47 -4.14 7.74 6.43
CA GLU A 47 -3.86 7.96 7.85
C GLU A 47 -4.88 7.29 8.78
N ASN A 48 -6.16 7.32 8.41
CA ASN A 48 -7.23 6.75 9.23
C ASN A 48 -7.51 5.27 8.92
N GLY A 49 -6.52 4.54 8.37
CA GLY A 49 -6.58 3.09 8.18
C GLY A 49 -7.47 2.62 7.04
N PHE A 50 -7.86 3.51 6.12
CA PHE A 50 -8.53 3.10 4.89
C PHE A 50 -7.52 2.72 3.82
N GLY A 51 -7.88 1.74 2.99
CA GLY A 51 -7.05 1.29 1.90
C GLY A 51 -7.84 0.75 0.73
N LYS A 52 -7.20 0.65 -0.41
CA LYS A 52 -7.74 0.03 -1.61
C LYS A 52 -6.65 -0.38 -2.58
N LYS A 53 -6.99 -1.32 -3.44
CA LYS A 53 -6.22 -1.62 -4.65
C LYS A 53 -6.95 -1.08 -5.87
N THR A 54 -6.22 -0.57 -6.84
CA THR A 54 -6.77 -0.08 -8.12
C THR A 54 -5.90 -0.61 -9.26
N PRO A 55 -6.47 -1.25 -10.28
CA PRO A 55 -5.70 -1.72 -11.43
C PRO A 55 -4.87 -0.60 -12.06
N VAL A 56 -3.63 -0.90 -12.44
CA VAL A 56 -2.74 0.09 -13.08
C VAL A 56 -3.34 0.62 -14.37
N GLU A 57 -4.12 -0.18 -15.08
CA GLU A 57 -4.77 0.14 -16.33
C GLU A 57 -5.82 1.27 -16.22
N GLU A 58 -6.36 1.49 -15.02
CA GLU A 58 -7.25 2.63 -14.77
C GLU A 58 -6.54 3.99 -14.79
N TYR A 59 -5.20 3.99 -14.75
CA TYR A 59 -4.40 5.21 -14.77
C TYR A 59 -3.94 5.50 -16.20
N ARG A 60 -4.58 6.51 -16.82
CA ARG A 60 -4.17 6.93 -18.16
C ARG A 60 -2.71 7.40 -18.17
N ILE A 61 -2.02 7.13 -19.25
CA ILE A 61 -0.70 7.67 -19.53
C ILE A 61 -0.84 9.18 -19.76
N THR A 62 -0.05 9.96 -19.05
CA THR A 62 -0.06 11.44 -19.13
C THR A 62 1.35 11.96 -19.37
N ASN A 63 1.44 13.16 -19.94
CA ASN A 63 2.71 13.84 -20.13
C ASN A 63 3.31 14.26 -18.79
N ARG A 64 4.63 14.41 -18.76
CA ARG A 64 5.38 14.94 -17.60
C ARG A 64 4.96 16.38 -17.31
N GLY A 65 5.09 16.80 -16.05
CA GLY A 65 4.75 18.16 -15.62
C GLY A 65 3.27 18.49 -15.57
N GLY A 66 2.39 17.48 -15.75
CA GLY A 66 0.94 17.62 -15.59
C GLY A 66 0.50 17.65 -14.12
N LEU A 67 -0.79 17.90 -13.88
CA LEU A 67 -1.41 17.89 -12.54
C LEU A 67 -1.70 16.48 -12.02
N GLY A 68 -1.48 15.44 -12.85
CA GLY A 68 -1.85 14.07 -12.51
C GLY A 68 -3.35 13.81 -12.62
N ILE A 69 -3.77 12.68 -12.06
CA ILE A 69 -5.17 12.26 -12.00
C ILE A 69 -5.54 11.84 -10.58
N LYS A 70 -6.80 12.07 -10.22
CA LYS A 70 -7.29 11.72 -8.88
C LYS A 70 -7.25 10.20 -8.68
N ASN A 71 -6.55 9.75 -7.65
CA ASN A 71 -6.51 8.36 -7.23
C ASN A 71 -7.50 8.09 -6.08
N TYR A 72 -7.53 8.94 -5.08
CA TYR A 72 -8.25 8.73 -3.83
C TYR A 72 -9.25 9.84 -3.57
N SER A 73 -10.39 9.53 -2.96
CA SER A 73 -11.32 10.53 -2.45
C SER A 73 -11.01 10.79 -0.99
N VAL A 74 -10.11 11.75 -0.77
CA VAL A 74 -9.71 12.17 0.57
C VAL A 74 -10.84 12.94 1.24
N THR A 75 -11.18 12.56 2.46
CA THR A 75 -12.18 13.18 3.32
C THR A 75 -11.65 13.23 4.76
N GLU A 76 -12.29 13.97 5.65
CA GLU A 76 -11.93 13.98 7.08
C GLU A 76 -11.95 12.56 7.67
N LYS A 77 -12.89 11.72 7.22
CA LYS A 77 -13.02 10.34 7.65
C LYS A 77 -11.83 9.47 7.25
N THR A 78 -11.28 9.67 6.07
CA THR A 78 -10.17 8.85 5.56
C THR A 78 -8.80 9.38 5.98
N GLY A 79 -8.70 10.68 6.22
CA GLY A 79 -7.40 11.34 6.36
C GLY A 79 -6.62 11.43 5.05
N GLY A 80 -5.41 11.93 5.09
CA GLY A 80 -4.48 12.01 3.97
C GLY A 80 -3.97 10.63 3.53
N VAL A 81 -3.42 10.55 2.33
CA VAL A 81 -2.76 9.32 1.83
C VAL A 81 -1.36 9.24 2.40
N VAL A 82 -1.06 8.16 3.12
CA VAL A 82 0.26 7.90 3.72
C VAL A 82 1.24 7.35 2.69
N GLY A 83 0.76 6.52 1.78
CA GLY A 83 1.63 5.92 0.77
C GLY A 83 0.89 5.13 -0.29
N GLY A 84 1.64 4.77 -1.34
CA GLY A 84 1.18 3.92 -2.42
C GLY A 84 2.28 2.99 -2.88
N LYS A 85 1.94 1.74 -3.17
CA LYS A 85 2.82 0.70 -3.69
C LYS A 85 2.15 0.00 -4.87
N VAL A 86 2.97 -0.55 -5.76
CA VAL A 86 2.47 -1.43 -6.83
C VAL A 86 2.62 -2.86 -6.36
N VAL A 87 1.53 -3.62 -6.39
CA VAL A 87 1.40 -4.97 -5.83
C VAL A 87 0.77 -5.91 -6.86
N ASP A 88 1.01 -7.19 -6.71
CA ASP A 88 0.32 -8.25 -7.48
C ASP A 88 -0.68 -9.06 -6.65
N GLY A 89 -0.64 -8.92 -5.34
CA GLY A 89 -1.55 -9.57 -4.41
C GLY A 89 -0.94 -10.77 -3.69
N SER A 90 0.29 -11.15 -4.02
CA SER A 90 1.03 -12.24 -3.35
C SER A 90 1.78 -11.77 -2.11
N GLU A 91 1.79 -10.48 -1.85
CA GLU A 91 2.53 -9.90 -0.74
C GLU A 91 1.65 -9.68 0.49
N ASP A 92 2.28 -9.45 1.64
CA ASP A 92 1.67 -8.94 2.85
C ASP A 92 1.93 -7.44 3.01
N LEU A 93 0.93 -6.75 3.51
CA LEU A 93 1.01 -5.36 3.90
C LEU A 93 1.34 -5.25 5.39
N LEU A 94 2.39 -4.51 5.69
CA LEU A 94 2.75 -4.09 7.05
C LEU A 94 2.34 -2.63 7.24
N LEU A 95 1.57 -2.35 8.28
CA LEU A 95 1.17 -0.99 8.68
C LEU A 95 1.71 -0.69 10.06
N VAL A 96 2.29 0.50 10.20
CA VAL A 96 2.78 1.02 11.48
C VAL A 96 1.98 2.24 11.84
N THR A 97 1.49 2.30 13.09
CA THR A 97 0.75 3.45 13.60
C THR A 97 1.64 4.36 14.44
N ARG A 98 1.15 5.57 14.73
CA ARG A 98 1.81 6.54 15.60
C ARG A 98 2.00 6.00 17.01
N ALA A 99 1.06 5.20 17.52
CA ALA A 99 1.16 4.52 18.82
C ALA A 99 2.15 3.34 18.84
N GLY A 100 2.82 3.05 17.71
CA GLY A 100 3.78 1.94 17.61
C GLY A 100 3.14 0.58 17.36
N ILE A 101 1.86 0.52 17.02
CA ILE A 101 1.19 -0.73 16.67
C ILE A 101 1.60 -1.13 15.25
N LEU A 102 2.10 -2.36 15.12
CA LEU A 102 2.38 -2.99 13.83
C LEU A 102 1.31 -4.04 13.53
N ILE A 103 0.69 -3.96 12.35
CA ILE A 103 -0.16 -5.03 11.84
C ILE A 103 0.40 -5.57 10.52
N ARG A 104 0.16 -6.87 10.31
CA ARG A 104 0.43 -7.58 9.06
C ARG A 104 -0.89 -8.13 8.51
N THR A 105 -1.17 -7.88 7.25
CA THR A 105 -2.39 -8.36 6.59
C THR A 105 -2.08 -8.73 5.14
N PRO A 106 -2.63 -9.83 4.62
CA PRO A 106 -2.46 -10.17 3.21
C PRO A 106 -3.00 -9.07 2.30
N VAL A 107 -2.22 -8.69 1.30
CA VAL A 107 -2.67 -7.73 0.28
C VAL A 107 -3.89 -8.29 -0.47
N ALA A 108 -3.99 -9.61 -0.62
CA ALA A 108 -5.13 -10.29 -1.25
C ALA A 108 -6.47 -9.88 -0.64
N ASP A 109 -6.56 -9.72 0.68
CA ASP A 109 -7.79 -9.40 1.42
C ASP A 109 -8.27 -7.96 1.21
N ILE A 110 -7.40 -7.09 0.70
CA ILE A 110 -7.76 -5.70 0.45
C ILE A 110 -8.58 -5.62 -0.83
N ARG A 111 -9.74 -4.99 -0.74
CA ARG A 111 -10.67 -4.88 -1.88
C ARG A 111 -10.08 -4.07 -3.02
N THR A 112 -10.24 -4.61 -4.23
CA THR A 112 -9.98 -3.87 -5.48
C THR A 112 -11.17 -2.98 -5.79
N THR A 113 -10.89 -1.70 -6.02
CA THR A 113 -11.91 -0.68 -6.36
C THR A 113 -11.37 0.26 -7.42
N SER A 114 -12.25 0.97 -8.11
CA SER A 114 -11.88 1.99 -9.07
C SER A 114 -11.19 3.20 -8.41
N ARG A 115 -10.61 4.06 -9.25
CA ARG A 115 -10.06 5.35 -8.81
C ARG A 115 -11.12 6.24 -8.17
N ALA A 116 -10.69 7.27 -7.47
CA ALA A 116 -11.54 8.31 -6.86
C ALA A 116 -12.58 7.77 -5.85
N THR A 117 -12.34 6.60 -5.27
CA THR A 117 -13.13 6.04 -4.16
C THR A 117 -12.43 6.26 -2.82
N GLN A 118 -13.17 6.06 -1.70
CA GLN A 118 -12.64 6.17 -0.34
C GLN A 118 -11.95 4.88 0.14
N GLY A 119 -12.05 3.78 -0.62
CA GLY A 119 -11.54 2.48 -0.20
C GLY A 119 -12.36 1.83 0.92
N VAL A 120 -11.76 0.85 1.56
CA VAL A 120 -12.32 0.07 2.68
C VAL A 120 -11.45 0.24 3.92
N ILE A 121 -12.01 -0.07 5.10
CA ILE A 121 -11.24 -0.09 6.34
C ILE A 121 -10.32 -1.31 6.31
N VAL A 122 -9.01 -1.08 6.35
CA VAL A 122 -7.98 -2.10 6.45
C VAL A 122 -7.54 -2.28 7.90
N MET A 123 -7.50 -1.19 8.65
CA MET A 123 -7.12 -1.18 10.06
C MET A 123 -8.11 -0.35 10.88
N ARG A 124 -8.45 -0.83 12.07
CA ARG A 124 -9.22 -0.09 13.08
C ARG A 124 -8.30 0.23 14.25
N PHE A 125 -8.32 1.47 14.70
CA PHE A 125 -7.56 1.90 15.88
C PHE A 125 -8.31 1.59 17.16
N LYS A 126 -7.58 1.23 18.22
CA LYS A 126 -8.12 1.07 19.57
C LYS A 126 -8.16 2.39 20.33
N GLU A 127 -7.19 3.26 20.04
CA GLU A 127 -7.04 4.56 20.68
C GLU A 127 -7.55 5.65 19.74
N GLU A 128 -8.27 6.61 20.30
CA GLU A 128 -8.75 7.77 19.58
C GLU A 128 -7.58 8.68 19.21
N GLY A 129 -7.48 9.07 17.94
CA GLY A 129 -6.40 9.92 17.44
C GLY A 129 -5.14 9.19 16.98
N ASP A 130 -5.10 7.84 17.03
CA ASP A 130 -4.01 7.10 16.41
C ASP A 130 -4.14 7.14 14.87
N GLN A 131 -3.02 7.05 14.18
CA GLN A 131 -2.96 7.16 12.72
C GLN A 131 -1.88 6.24 12.15
N VAL A 132 -2.11 5.75 10.94
CA VAL A 132 -1.05 5.08 10.17
C VAL A 132 0.00 6.12 9.78
N ILE A 133 1.26 5.84 10.05
CA ILE A 133 2.38 6.71 9.71
C ILE A 133 3.28 6.12 8.63
N SER A 134 3.26 4.79 8.46
CA SER A 134 4.11 4.12 7.48
C SER A 134 3.49 2.83 6.97
N MET A 135 3.89 2.43 5.77
CA MET A 135 3.53 1.15 5.17
C MET A 135 4.73 0.49 4.48
N ALA A 136 4.82 -0.81 4.59
CA ALA A 136 5.80 -1.64 3.89
C ALA A 136 5.13 -2.88 3.29
N LEU A 137 5.80 -3.54 2.37
CA LEU A 137 5.41 -4.84 1.84
C LEU A 137 6.41 -5.88 2.33
N ALA A 138 5.91 -7.07 2.63
CA ALA A 138 6.70 -8.26 2.94
C ALA A 138 6.25 -9.41 2.03
N GLU A 139 7.10 -10.40 1.88
CA GLU A 139 6.69 -11.65 1.25
C GLU A 139 5.61 -12.32 2.12
N HIS A 140 4.63 -12.93 1.46
CA HIS A 140 3.60 -13.67 2.17
C HIS A 140 4.22 -14.93 2.76
N GLU A 141 4.15 -15.06 4.08
CA GLU A 141 4.47 -16.30 4.80
C GLU A 141 3.16 -16.92 5.26
N GLU A 142 2.88 -18.13 4.79
CA GLU A 142 1.83 -18.94 5.39
C GLU A 142 2.13 -19.09 6.87
N ALA A 143 1.22 -18.64 7.74
CA ALA A 143 1.37 -18.87 9.17
C ALA A 143 1.54 -20.39 9.39
N PRO A 144 2.54 -20.83 10.17
CA PRO A 144 2.63 -22.24 10.51
C PRO A 144 1.29 -22.67 11.10
N ALA A 145 0.75 -23.77 10.59
CA ALA A 145 -0.48 -24.35 11.12
C ALA A 145 -0.35 -24.47 12.64
N PRO A 146 -1.37 -24.12 13.44
CA PRO A 146 -1.29 -24.26 14.88
C PRO A 146 -0.94 -25.71 15.18
N GLU A 147 0.24 -25.93 15.77
CA GLU A 147 0.57 -27.26 16.32
C GLU A 147 -0.57 -27.61 17.27
N THR A 148 -1.31 -28.62 16.88
CA THR A 148 -2.30 -29.23 17.74
C THR A 148 -1.54 -29.74 18.95
N ALA A 149 -1.61 -29.01 20.06
CA ALA A 149 -1.09 -29.51 21.33
C ALA A 149 -1.76 -30.88 21.57
N GLU A 150 -0.97 -31.93 21.46
CA GLU A 150 -1.40 -33.27 21.87
C GLU A 150 -1.78 -33.17 23.34
N VAL A 151 -3.09 -33.30 23.58
CA VAL A 151 -3.62 -33.45 24.92
C VAL A 151 -3.05 -34.75 25.46
N PRO A 152 -2.26 -34.74 26.54
CA PRO A 152 -1.77 -35.99 27.13
C PRO A 152 -2.96 -36.81 27.61
N THR A 153 -3.07 -38.01 27.08
CA THR A 153 -4.07 -39.01 27.52
C THR A 153 -3.88 -39.28 29.01
N PRO A 154 -4.95 -39.29 29.82
CA PRO A 154 -4.86 -39.68 31.22
C PRO A 154 -4.34 -41.07 31.35
N VAL A 155 -3.28 -41.30 32.10
CA VAL A 155 -2.81 -42.62 32.49
C VAL A 155 -3.85 -43.19 33.45
N GLU A 156 -4.54 -44.21 33.00
CA GLU A 156 -5.48 -45.02 33.82
C GLU A 156 -4.62 -45.76 34.85
N ASN A 157 -4.71 -45.35 36.11
CA ASN A 157 -4.14 -46.10 37.23
C ASN A 157 -4.96 -47.39 37.41
N ALA A 158 -4.36 -48.52 37.07
CA ALA A 158 -4.85 -49.84 37.49
C ALA A 158 -4.45 -50.05 38.94
N ASP A 159 -5.48 -50.08 39.81
CA ASP A 159 -5.36 -50.59 41.19
C ASP A 159 -5.10 -52.09 41.19
N GLU A 160 -4.11 -52.46 41.99
CA GLU A 160 -4.06 -53.72 42.68
C GLU A 160 -3.52 -53.52 44.08
#